data_bd78b7a744d2ef1fb0338a7491e0324d
#
_entry.id   bd78b7a744d2ef1fb0338a7491e0324d
#
_cell.length_a   1.000
_cell.length_b   1.000
_cell.length_c   1.000
_cell.angle_alpha   90.00
_cell.angle_beta   90.00
_cell.angle_gamma   90.00
#
_symmetry.space_group_name_H-M   'P 1'
#
loop_
_entity.id
_entity.type
_entity.pdbx_description
1 polymer ?
#
loop_
_entity_poly.entity_id
_entity_poly.type
_entity_poly.pdbx_seq_one_letter_code
_entity_poly.pdbx_strand_id
1 'polypeptide(L)'
;TLKKMWYFIWEDNSIWSWLVNIILAFVLIKFVVYPGLGFLLSTSHPVVAVVSESMEHQMGFDAWWEKNNVWYIENGIDKKDFEMFSLKNGFNKGDIMFLVGRDAENIEVGDVIVFNSRRKDPIIHRIVKKMQDGNEIYFQTKGDNNPTSHPEVRETDIPEDKVIGTAVVRIPFLGWINGILGFFVTLTLQLQFIVPQMIAEILITAFSTEAY
;
A
#
# COMPACT_ATOMS: atom_id res chain seq x y z
N THR A 1 -1.86 3.51 42.16
CA THR A 1 -0.97 3.67 41.01
C THR A 1 -1.55 3.02 39.73
N LEU A 2 -1.60 1.70 39.55
CA LEU A 2 -2.20 1.07 38.37
C LEU A 2 -3.70 1.40 38.22
N LYS A 3 -4.48 1.38 39.31
CA LYS A 3 -5.90 1.76 39.28
C LYS A 3 -6.12 3.22 38.83
N LYS A 4 -5.23 4.14 39.21
CA LYS A 4 -5.32 5.55 38.77
C LYS A 4 -5.00 5.69 37.29
N MET A 5 -4.02 4.93 36.76
CA MET A 5 -3.71 4.90 35.33
C MET A 5 -4.87 4.31 34.53
N TRP A 6 -5.45 3.20 35.01
CA TRP A 6 -6.62 2.58 34.39
C TRP A 6 -7.80 3.55 34.31
N TYR A 7 -8.13 4.21 35.44
CA TYR A 7 -9.18 5.22 35.49
C TYR A 7 -8.92 6.35 34.49
N PHE A 8 -7.71 6.90 34.47
CA PHE A 8 -7.32 7.96 33.57
C PHE A 8 -7.45 7.59 32.09
N ILE A 9 -7.10 6.36 31.71
CA ILE A 9 -7.18 5.90 30.32
C ILE A 9 -8.64 5.63 29.90
N TRP A 10 -9.44 4.99 30.76
CA TRP A 10 -10.74 4.45 30.37
C TRP A 10 -11.96 5.23 30.84
N GLU A 11 -11.85 6.00 31.93
CA GLU A 11 -12.98 6.63 32.58
C GLU A 11 -12.88 8.16 32.66
N ASP A 12 -11.68 8.72 32.59
CA ASP A 12 -11.45 10.17 32.68
C ASP A 12 -11.77 10.84 31.33
N ASN A 13 -12.71 11.81 31.34
CA ASN A 13 -13.13 12.58 30.18
C ASN A 13 -12.33 13.88 30.00
N SER A 14 -11.19 14.04 30.67
CA SER A 14 -10.34 15.22 30.51
C SER A 14 -9.68 15.27 29.14
N ILE A 15 -9.37 16.47 28.67
CA ILE A 15 -8.62 16.70 27.42
C ILE A 15 -7.25 15.98 27.46
N TRP A 16 -6.64 15.87 28.63
CA TRP A 16 -5.36 15.18 28.82
C TRP A 16 -5.46 13.68 28.64
N SER A 17 -6.53 13.06 29.18
CA SER A 17 -6.82 11.64 28.95
C SER A 17 -7.02 11.38 27.45
N TRP A 18 -7.79 12.23 26.78
CA TRP A 18 -8.04 12.12 25.35
C TRP A 18 -6.76 12.20 24.52
N LEU A 19 -5.86 13.16 24.80
CA LEU A 19 -4.57 13.28 24.14
C LEU A 19 -3.68 12.06 24.37
N VAL A 20 -3.61 11.58 25.63
CA VAL A 20 -2.83 10.38 25.95
C VAL A 20 -3.38 9.15 25.24
N ASN A 21 -4.69 9.01 25.12
CA ASN A 21 -5.32 7.90 24.41
C ASN A 21 -5.00 7.92 22.90
N ILE A 22 -4.97 9.09 22.26
CA ILE A 22 -4.52 9.20 20.85
C ILE A 22 -3.07 8.75 20.70
N ILE A 23 -2.18 9.21 21.58
CA ILE A 23 -0.75 8.81 21.55
C ILE A 23 -0.61 7.31 21.79
N LEU A 24 -1.33 6.77 22.76
CA LEU A 24 -1.32 5.34 23.07
C LEU A 24 -1.84 4.50 21.91
N ALA A 25 -2.93 4.90 21.27
CA ALA A 25 -3.46 4.24 20.08
C ALA A 25 -2.46 4.26 18.92
N PHE A 26 -1.79 5.40 18.69
CA PHE A 26 -0.75 5.53 17.68
C PHE A 26 0.44 4.59 17.96
N VAL A 27 0.93 4.57 19.21
CA VAL A 27 2.03 3.67 19.63
C VAL A 27 1.63 2.20 19.45
N LEU A 28 0.41 1.84 19.88
CA LEU A 28 -0.11 0.48 19.74
C LEU A 28 -0.20 0.06 18.25
N ILE A 29 -0.77 0.92 17.42
CA ILE A 29 -0.89 0.65 15.97
C ILE A 29 0.50 0.50 15.34
N LYS A 30 1.42 1.44 15.59
CA LYS A 30 2.73 1.48 14.95
C LYS A 30 3.66 0.33 15.38
N PHE A 31 3.66 -0.02 16.66
CA PHE A 31 4.64 -0.95 17.23
C PHE A 31 4.11 -2.35 17.52
N VAL A 32 2.79 -2.54 17.52
CA VAL A 32 2.18 -3.84 17.79
C VAL A 32 1.32 -4.31 16.60
N VAL A 33 0.31 -3.52 16.22
CA VAL A 33 -0.65 -3.95 15.21
C VAL A 33 -0.01 -4.05 13.84
N TYR A 34 0.68 -3.01 13.37
CA TYR A 34 1.27 -2.99 12.04
C TYR A 34 2.38 -4.03 11.86
N PRO A 35 3.37 -4.17 12.79
CA PRO A 35 4.35 -5.25 12.72
C PRO A 35 3.71 -6.64 12.88
N GLY A 36 2.69 -6.78 13.73
CA GLY A 36 1.95 -8.03 13.90
C GLY A 36 1.24 -8.46 12.62
N LEU A 37 0.59 -7.54 11.92
CA LEU A 37 0.02 -7.78 10.59
C LEU A 37 1.11 -8.13 9.57
N GLY A 38 2.23 -7.42 9.58
CA GLY A 38 3.37 -7.71 8.71
C GLY A 38 3.88 -9.15 8.88
N PHE A 39 4.03 -9.58 10.11
CA PHE A 39 4.42 -10.97 10.43
C PHE A 39 3.36 -11.99 9.98
N LEU A 40 2.08 -11.75 10.29
CA LEU A 40 0.99 -12.66 9.92
C LEU A 40 0.78 -12.77 8.41
N LEU A 41 0.98 -11.67 7.68
CA LEU A 41 0.79 -11.60 6.23
C LEU A 41 2.10 -11.76 5.44
N SER A 42 3.20 -12.06 6.12
CA SER A 42 4.53 -12.28 5.51
C SER A 42 4.99 -11.14 4.58
N THR A 43 4.66 -9.89 4.90
CA THR A 43 5.02 -8.73 4.08
C THR A 43 5.43 -7.54 4.94
N SER A 44 6.37 -6.74 4.45
CA SER A 44 6.78 -5.49 5.12
C SER A 44 5.72 -4.39 5.06
N HIS A 45 4.77 -4.50 4.13
CA HIS A 45 3.72 -3.50 3.91
C HIS A 45 2.34 -4.17 3.84
N PRO A 46 1.77 -4.60 4.97
CA PRO A 46 0.51 -5.34 5.00
C PRO A 46 -0.70 -4.53 4.52
N VAL A 47 -0.60 -3.20 4.57
CA VAL A 47 -1.67 -2.27 4.16
C VAL A 47 -1.05 -1.13 3.37
N VAL A 48 -1.57 -0.87 2.17
CA VAL A 48 -1.13 0.24 1.30
C VAL A 48 -2.33 1.03 0.78
N ALA A 49 -2.12 2.34 0.59
CA ALA A 49 -3.11 3.22 -0.03
C ALA A 49 -2.79 3.41 -1.52
N VAL A 50 -3.81 3.33 -2.36
CA VAL A 50 -3.70 3.59 -3.80
C VAL A 50 -3.64 5.09 -4.04
N VAL A 51 -2.56 5.57 -4.65
CA VAL A 51 -2.32 7.00 -4.89
C VAL A 51 -2.43 7.42 -6.36
N SER A 52 -2.60 6.47 -7.28
CA SER A 52 -2.68 6.72 -8.73
C SER A 52 -3.95 6.12 -9.34
N GLU A 53 -4.25 6.53 -10.57
CA GLU A 53 -5.41 6.09 -11.36
C GLU A 53 -5.04 4.99 -12.37
N SER A 54 -3.82 4.44 -12.29
CA SER A 54 -3.29 3.47 -13.25
C SER A 54 -4.04 2.12 -13.30
N MET A 55 -4.84 1.83 -12.29
CA MET A 55 -5.62 0.60 -12.19
C MET A 55 -7.13 0.84 -12.25
N GLU A 56 -7.58 2.03 -12.63
CA GLU A 56 -9.00 2.37 -12.67
C GLU A 56 -9.70 1.79 -13.89
N HIS A 57 -10.84 1.15 -13.66
CA HIS A 57 -11.77 0.72 -14.71
C HIS A 57 -12.99 1.66 -14.71
N GLN A 58 -12.86 2.78 -15.41
CA GLN A 58 -13.98 3.73 -15.56
C GLN A 58 -15.17 3.02 -16.23
N MET A 59 -16.38 3.24 -15.72
CA MET A 59 -17.63 2.65 -16.18
C MET A 59 -17.71 1.10 -16.08
N GLY A 60 -16.85 0.48 -15.29
CA GLY A 60 -16.86 -0.97 -15.03
C GLY A 60 -16.05 -1.80 -16.05
N PHE A 61 -15.99 -3.11 -15.80
CA PHE A 61 -15.11 -4.02 -16.52
C PHE A 61 -15.35 -4.07 -18.02
N ASP A 62 -16.62 -4.25 -18.45
CA ASP A 62 -16.91 -4.44 -19.86
C ASP A 62 -16.58 -3.21 -20.71
N ALA A 63 -16.97 -2.03 -20.26
CA ALA A 63 -16.67 -0.79 -20.97
C ALA A 63 -15.16 -0.47 -20.95
N TRP A 64 -14.48 -0.78 -19.85
CA TRP A 64 -13.01 -0.66 -19.76
C TRP A 64 -12.34 -1.65 -20.74
N TRP A 65 -12.80 -2.91 -20.79
CA TRP A 65 -12.25 -3.93 -21.67
C TRP A 65 -12.37 -3.54 -23.14
N GLU A 66 -13.56 -3.09 -23.59
CA GLU A 66 -13.76 -2.63 -24.96
C GLU A 66 -12.74 -1.57 -25.39
N LYS A 67 -12.33 -0.71 -24.47
CA LYS A 67 -11.37 0.36 -24.73
C LYS A 67 -9.91 -0.08 -24.68
N ASN A 68 -9.57 -1.06 -23.84
CA ASN A 68 -8.20 -1.38 -23.47
C ASN A 68 -7.73 -2.78 -23.91
N ASN A 69 -8.59 -3.59 -24.54
CA ASN A 69 -8.34 -5.01 -24.81
C ASN A 69 -7.20 -5.27 -25.81
N VAL A 70 -6.94 -4.36 -26.76
CA VAL A 70 -5.99 -4.59 -27.88
C VAL A 70 -4.63 -5.03 -27.34
N TRP A 71 -4.08 -4.29 -26.38
CA TRP A 71 -2.77 -4.61 -25.80
C TRP A 71 -2.76 -6.00 -25.12
N TYR A 72 -3.83 -6.34 -24.39
CA TYR A 72 -3.93 -7.63 -23.68
C TYR A 72 -4.01 -8.81 -24.66
N ILE A 73 -4.85 -8.68 -25.71
CA ILE A 73 -5.00 -9.70 -26.75
C ILE A 73 -3.67 -9.92 -27.51
N GLU A 74 -2.96 -8.85 -27.87
CA GLU A 74 -1.64 -8.92 -28.52
C GLU A 74 -0.57 -9.58 -27.63
N ASN A 75 -0.78 -9.57 -26.30
CA ASN A 75 0.10 -10.22 -25.33
C ASN A 75 -0.46 -11.57 -24.84
N GLY A 76 -1.45 -12.14 -25.50
CA GLY A 76 -1.95 -13.50 -25.25
C GLY A 76 -2.93 -13.62 -24.09
N ILE A 77 -3.50 -12.51 -23.62
CA ILE A 77 -4.51 -12.48 -22.55
C ILE A 77 -5.85 -12.12 -23.17
N ASP A 78 -6.76 -13.08 -23.25
CA ASP A 78 -8.11 -12.83 -23.76
C ASP A 78 -9.07 -12.36 -22.64
N LYS A 79 -10.34 -12.04 -23.04
CA LYS A 79 -11.35 -11.56 -22.09
C LYS A 79 -11.67 -12.60 -21.01
N LYS A 80 -11.71 -13.88 -21.38
CA LYS A 80 -12.05 -14.96 -20.45
C LYS A 80 -10.95 -15.16 -19.41
N ASP A 81 -9.69 -15.07 -19.85
CA ASP A 81 -8.55 -15.12 -18.95
C ASP A 81 -8.62 -13.96 -17.95
N PHE A 82 -8.86 -12.74 -18.45
CA PHE A 82 -8.92 -11.55 -17.60
C PHE A 82 -10.10 -11.59 -16.61
N GLU A 83 -11.24 -12.16 -17.00
CA GLU A 83 -12.41 -12.35 -16.13
C GLU A 83 -12.12 -13.25 -14.92
N MET A 84 -11.13 -14.12 -15.00
CA MET A 84 -10.69 -14.98 -13.91
C MET A 84 -9.64 -14.33 -13.00
N PHE A 85 -9.06 -13.21 -13.41
CA PHE A 85 -8.03 -12.53 -12.63
C PHE A 85 -8.54 -11.93 -11.33
N SER A 86 -7.68 -11.91 -10.32
CA SER A 86 -7.94 -11.20 -9.08
C SER A 86 -8.15 -9.71 -9.36
N LEU A 87 -9.06 -9.08 -8.62
CA LEU A 87 -9.34 -7.64 -8.77
C LEU A 87 -9.63 -7.22 -10.23
N LYS A 88 -10.32 -8.06 -11.00
CA LYS A 88 -10.63 -7.86 -12.43
C LYS A 88 -11.34 -6.55 -12.75
N ASN A 89 -12.03 -5.97 -11.79
CA ASN A 89 -12.74 -4.70 -11.93
C ASN A 89 -11.85 -3.48 -11.67
N GLY A 90 -10.55 -3.69 -11.53
CA GLY A 90 -9.63 -2.62 -11.15
C GLY A 90 -9.90 -2.05 -9.76
N PHE A 91 -9.27 -0.93 -9.47
CA PHE A 91 -9.43 -0.19 -8.22
C PHE A 91 -9.04 1.27 -8.40
N ASN A 92 -9.53 2.12 -7.50
CA ASN A 92 -9.47 3.56 -7.65
C ASN A 92 -8.42 4.18 -6.73
N LYS A 93 -7.95 5.36 -7.11
CA LYS A 93 -7.20 6.21 -6.20
C LYS A 93 -7.99 6.44 -4.90
N GLY A 94 -7.34 6.28 -3.75
CA GLY A 94 -7.95 6.37 -2.43
C GLY A 94 -8.43 5.03 -1.84
N ASP A 95 -8.42 3.94 -2.62
CA ASP A 95 -8.68 2.61 -2.09
C ASP A 95 -7.55 2.15 -1.17
N ILE A 96 -7.88 1.29 -0.23
CA ILE A 96 -6.91 0.60 0.64
C ILE A 96 -6.79 -0.85 0.19
N MET A 97 -5.55 -1.31 0.02
CA MET A 97 -5.23 -2.68 -0.37
C MET A 97 -4.53 -3.41 0.76
N PHE A 98 -4.98 -4.64 1.04
CA PHE A 98 -4.26 -5.56 1.91
C PHE A 98 -3.36 -6.45 1.07
N LEU A 99 -2.11 -6.57 1.51
CA LEU A 99 -1.08 -7.36 0.84
C LEU A 99 -0.73 -8.61 1.64
N VAL A 100 -0.43 -9.69 0.92
CA VAL A 100 0.14 -10.92 1.47
C VAL A 100 1.45 -11.21 0.75
N GLY A 101 2.50 -11.50 1.50
CA GLY A 101 3.74 -12.02 0.95
C GLY A 101 3.52 -13.43 0.40
N ARG A 102 4.00 -13.69 -0.81
CA ARG A 102 3.96 -15.00 -1.45
C ARG A 102 5.33 -15.30 -2.06
N ASP A 103 5.69 -16.58 -2.05
CA ASP A 103 6.83 -17.04 -2.83
C ASP A 103 6.57 -16.80 -4.32
N ALA A 104 7.60 -16.48 -5.06
CA ALA A 104 7.48 -16.10 -6.48
C ALA A 104 6.86 -17.20 -7.35
N GLU A 105 7.07 -18.46 -6.98
CA GLU A 105 6.46 -19.62 -7.63
C GLU A 105 4.94 -19.59 -7.55
N ASN A 106 4.38 -19.06 -6.47
CA ASN A 106 2.94 -19.00 -6.18
C ASN A 106 2.27 -17.70 -6.65
N ILE A 107 3.02 -16.83 -7.30
CA ILE A 107 2.52 -15.61 -7.90
C ILE A 107 2.28 -15.86 -9.39
N GLU A 108 1.06 -15.57 -9.88
CA GLU A 108 0.65 -15.93 -11.23
C GLU A 108 0.29 -14.68 -12.08
N VAL A 109 0.22 -14.90 -13.40
CA VAL A 109 -0.33 -13.89 -14.33
C VAL A 109 -1.77 -13.58 -13.94
N GLY A 110 -2.10 -12.29 -13.87
CA GLY A 110 -3.40 -11.81 -13.39
C GLY A 110 -3.41 -11.35 -11.94
N ASP A 111 -2.44 -11.78 -11.12
CA ASP A 111 -2.26 -11.22 -9.78
C ASP A 111 -1.86 -9.75 -9.83
N VAL A 112 -2.24 -9.00 -8.82
CA VAL A 112 -1.80 -7.61 -8.63
C VAL A 112 -0.72 -7.57 -7.56
N ILE A 113 0.47 -7.09 -7.91
CA ILE A 113 1.60 -6.99 -6.98
C ILE A 113 1.96 -5.55 -6.66
N VAL A 114 2.51 -5.35 -5.47
CA VAL A 114 3.22 -4.14 -5.09
C VAL A 114 4.71 -4.44 -5.14
N PHE A 115 5.48 -3.59 -5.81
CA PHE A 115 6.91 -3.81 -6.00
C PHE A 115 7.72 -2.51 -5.90
N ASN A 116 8.98 -2.66 -5.50
CA ASN A 116 9.97 -1.58 -5.51
C ASN A 116 10.46 -1.33 -6.93
N SER A 117 10.17 -0.15 -7.46
CA SER A 117 10.58 0.30 -8.78
C SER A 117 11.83 1.19 -8.71
N ARG A 118 12.17 1.85 -9.82
CA ARG A 118 13.17 2.94 -9.83
C ARG A 118 12.62 4.25 -9.25
N ARG A 119 11.32 4.32 -8.94
CA ARG A 119 10.70 5.47 -8.27
C ARG A 119 10.91 5.37 -6.77
N LYS A 120 10.73 6.50 -6.09
CA LYS A 120 10.80 6.57 -4.62
C LYS A 120 9.68 5.74 -3.97
N ASP A 121 8.48 5.80 -4.55
CA ASP A 121 7.30 5.11 -4.03
C ASP A 121 7.09 3.79 -4.77
N PRO A 122 6.67 2.72 -4.07
CA PRO A 122 6.31 1.45 -4.68
C PRO A 122 5.18 1.61 -5.70
N ILE A 123 5.18 0.72 -6.69
CA ILE A 123 4.14 0.64 -7.72
C ILE A 123 3.22 -0.54 -7.43
N ILE A 124 1.93 -0.39 -7.68
CA ILE A 124 0.92 -1.45 -7.59
C ILE A 124 0.30 -1.67 -8.96
N HIS A 125 0.65 -2.77 -9.64
CA HIS A 125 0.17 -3.10 -10.98
C HIS A 125 -0.10 -4.59 -11.14
N ARG A 126 -0.82 -4.97 -12.22
CA ARG A 126 -1.17 -6.35 -12.57
C ARG A 126 -0.02 -7.03 -13.28
N ILE A 127 0.27 -8.28 -12.91
CA ILE A 127 1.19 -9.15 -13.64
C ILE A 127 0.54 -9.56 -14.97
N VAL A 128 1.25 -9.32 -16.05
CA VAL A 128 0.84 -9.68 -17.41
C VAL A 128 1.75 -10.75 -18.03
N LYS A 129 2.93 -10.98 -17.41
CA LYS A 129 3.83 -12.04 -17.81
C LYS A 129 4.71 -12.48 -16.63
N LYS A 130 4.93 -13.79 -16.52
CA LYS A 130 5.88 -14.41 -15.60
C LYS A 130 6.97 -15.06 -16.45
N MET A 131 8.22 -14.83 -16.09
CA MET A 131 9.40 -15.30 -16.80
C MET A 131 10.34 -15.96 -15.81
N GLN A 132 11.08 -16.97 -16.27
CA GLN A 132 12.09 -17.63 -15.47
C GLN A 132 13.41 -17.65 -16.24
N ASP A 133 14.50 -17.28 -15.58
CA ASP A 133 15.86 -17.37 -16.09
C ASP A 133 16.73 -18.11 -15.06
N GLY A 134 17.07 -19.36 -15.35
CA GLY A 134 17.69 -20.25 -14.37
C GLY A 134 16.78 -20.46 -13.16
N ASN A 135 17.26 -20.05 -11.98
CA ASN A 135 16.54 -20.14 -10.71
C ASN A 135 15.83 -18.83 -10.32
N GLU A 136 15.97 -17.80 -11.12
CA GLU A 136 15.38 -16.48 -10.81
C GLU A 136 14.05 -16.29 -11.55
N ILE A 137 13.05 -15.75 -10.86
CA ILE A 137 11.73 -15.44 -11.42
C ILE A 137 11.63 -13.93 -11.60
N TYR A 138 11.13 -13.55 -12.78
CA TYR A 138 10.88 -12.17 -13.16
C TYR A 138 9.45 -11.98 -13.55
N PHE A 139 8.91 -10.79 -13.25
CA PHE A 139 7.55 -10.42 -13.60
C PHE A 139 7.54 -9.21 -14.53
N GLN A 140 6.62 -9.23 -15.49
CA GLN A 140 6.22 -8.04 -16.21
C GLN A 140 4.85 -7.60 -15.69
N THR A 141 4.71 -6.32 -15.37
CA THR A 141 3.45 -5.73 -14.94
C THR A 141 2.96 -4.67 -15.89
N LYS A 142 1.67 -4.36 -15.79
CA LYS A 142 1.03 -3.25 -16.48
C LYS A 142 -0.07 -2.66 -15.58
N GLY A 143 -0.13 -1.35 -15.50
CA GLY A 143 -1.31 -0.68 -14.96
C GLY A 143 -2.49 -0.87 -15.91
N ASP A 144 -3.62 -1.33 -15.38
CA ASP A 144 -4.79 -1.67 -16.20
C ASP A 144 -5.24 -0.49 -17.10
N ASN A 145 -5.13 0.75 -16.59
CA ASN A 145 -5.47 1.99 -17.30
C ASN A 145 -4.28 2.62 -18.04
N ASN A 146 -3.10 1.99 -18.03
CA ASN A 146 -1.95 2.46 -18.80
C ASN A 146 -1.96 1.89 -20.20
N PRO A 147 -1.38 2.55 -21.21
CA PRO A 147 -1.33 2.02 -22.58
C PRO A 147 -0.41 0.80 -22.70
N THR A 148 0.65 0.71 -21.92
CA THR A 148 1.66 -0.35 -21.97
C THR A 148 2.41 -0.48 -20.63
N SER A 149 3.26 -1.49 -20.52
CA SER A 149 4.28 -1.57 -19.46
C SER A 149 5.37 -0.53 -19.67
N HIS A 150 5.94 0.00 -18.59
CA HIS A 150 6.91 1.09 -18.59
C HIS A 150 8.32 0.60 -18.20
N PRO A 151 9.24 0.36 -19.17
CA PRO A 151 10.59 -0.13 -18.86
C PRO A 151 11.40 0.83 -18.00
N GLU A 152 11.15 2.13 -18.10
CA GLU A 152 11.84 3.18 -17.32
C GLU A 152 11.61 3.05 -15.81
N VAL A 153 10.52 2.42 -15.40
CA VAL A 153 10.22 2.12 -13.99
C VAL A 153 10.34 0.62 -13.67
N ARG A 154 10.97 -0.15 -14.56
CA ARG A 154 11.25 -1.56 -14.40
C ARG A 154 10.01 -2.48 -14.43
N GLU A 155 8.96 -2.08 -15.12
CA GLU A 155 7.75 -2.92 -15.23
C GLU A 155 7.93 -4.15 -16.13
N THR A 156 8.96 -4.19 -16.96
CA THR A 156 9.21 -5.27 -17.93
C THR A 156 10.05 -6.41 -17.39
N ASP A 157 10.76 -6.19 -16.27
CA ASP A 157 11.78 -7.10 -15.74
C ASP A 157 11.90 -6.99 -14.22
N ILE A 158 10.81 -7.12 -13.49
CA ILE A 158 10.76 -7.05 -12.03
C ILE A 158 11.29 -8.35 -11.46
N PRO A 159 12.47 -8.38 -10.80
CA PRO A 159 12.94 -9.57 -10.13
C PRO A 159 12.14 -9.83 -8.85
N GLU A 160 12.02 -11.08 -8.45
CA GLU A 160 11.21 -11.52 -7.32
C GLU A 160 11.57 -10.83 -6.00
N ASP A 161 12.83 -10.48 -5.77
CA ASP A 161 13.30 -9.78 -4.57
C ASP A 161 12.77 -8.34 -4.45
N LYS A 162 12.20 -7.79 -5.52
CA LYS A 162 11.57 -6.45 -5.52
C LYS A 162 10.08 -6.49 -5.23
N VAL A 163 9.47 -7.67 -5.20
CA VAL A 163 8.06 -7.82 -4.85
C VAL A 163 7.88 -7.64 -3.35
N ILE A 164 6.99 -6.73 -2.96
CA ILE A 164 6.64 -6.45 -1.56
C ILE A 164 5.50 -7.36 -1.10
N GLY A 165 4.56 -7.65 -1.99
CA GLY A 165 3.42 -8.53 -1.74
C GLY A 165 2.37 -8.48 -2.83
N THR A 166 1.44 -9.43 -2.76
CA THR A 166 0.30 -9.56 -3.66
C THR A 166 -0.94 -8.95 -3.01
N ALA A 167 -1.67 -8.12 -3.74
CA ALA A 167 -2.91 -7.51 -3.28
C ALA A 167 -4.05 -8.55 -3.31
N VAL A 168 -4.65 -8.81 -2.15
CA VAL A 168 -5.69 -9.85 -1.99
C VAL A 168 -7.05 -9.29 -1.63
N VAL A 169 -7.11 -8.19 -0.91
CA VAL A 169 -8.35 -7.56 -0.47
C VAL A 169 -8.31 -6.07 -0.75
N ARG A 170 -9.37 -5.56 -1.36
CA ARG A 170 -9.63 -4.15 -1.58
C ARG A 170 -10.67 -3.67 -0.60
N ILE A 171 -10.40 -2.59 0.11
CA ILE A 171 -11.44 -1.79 0.78
C ILE A 171 -11.68 -0.56 -0.08
N PRO A 172 -12.84 -0.50 -0.78
CA PRO A 172 -13.16 0.64 -1.61
C PRO A 172 -13.40 1.86 -0.74
N PHE A 173 -12.86 2.96 -1.17
CA PHE A 173 -13.25 4.31 -0.81
C PHE A 173 -13.35 4.65 0.68
N LEU A 174 -12.28 4.48 1.41
CA LEU A 174 -12.09 5.41 2.54
C LEU A 174 -11.87 6.85 2.03
N GLY A 175 -11.62 7.02 0.73
CA GLY A 175 -11.54 8.31 0.06
C GLY A 175 -12.85 9.13 0.02
N TRP A 176 -14.00 8.50 0.25
CA TRP A 176 -15.27 9.24 0.43
C TRP A 176 -15.43 9.84 1.83
N ILE A 177 -14.68 9.31 2.79
CA ILE A 177 -14.52 9.93 4.11
C ILE A 177 -13.40 10.98 4.01
N ASN A 178 -13.20 11.56 2.84
CA ASN A 178 -12.18 12.56 2.48
C ASN A 178 -12.31 13.91 3.23
N GLY A 179 -13.24 14.04 4.12
CA GLY A 179 -13.30 15.21 5.00
C GLY A 179 -12.53 14.98 6.32
N ILE A 180 -12.61 13.84 6.95
CA ILE A 180 -12.14 13.67 8.33
C ILE A 180 -11.20 12.44 8.49
N LEU A 181 -11.58 11.25 8.03
CA LEU A 181 -10.75 10.06 8.22
C LEU A 181 -9.57 10.00 7.24
N GLY A 182 -9.76 10.44 6.00
CA GLY A 182 -8.65 10.59 5.04
C GLY A 182 -7.62 11.60 5.54
N PHE A 183 -8.08 12.69 6.18
CA PHE A 183 -7.21 13.65 6.87
C PHE A 183 -6.43 12.96 8.00
N PHE A 184 -7.09 12.14 8.84
CA PHE A 184 -6.42 11.43 9.93
C PHE A 184 -5.47 10.34 9.44
N VAL A 185 -5.81 9.58 8.39
CA VAL A 185 -4.92 8.57 7.80
C VAL A 185 -3.73 9.25 7.11
N THR A 186 -3.96 10.30 6.34
CA THR A 186 -2.89 11.09 5.71
C THR A 186 -2.05 11.82 6.75
N LEU A 187 -2.67 12.37 7.79
CA LEU A 187 -1.99 13.01 8.91
C LEU A 187 -1.15 11.98 9.69
N THR A 188 -1.66 10.77 9.91
CA THR A 188 -0.91 9.71 10.59
C THR A 188 0.29 9.25 9.76
N LEU A 189 0.13 9.12 8.43
CA LEU A 189 1.22 8.80 7.52
C LEU A 189 2.22 9.96 7.38
N GLN A 190 1.77 11.22 7.35
CA GLN A 190 2.66 12.39 7.32
C GLN A 190 3.36 12.65 8.67
N LEU A 191 2.66 12.49 9.78
CA LEU A 191 3.28 12.59 11.12
C LEU A 191 4.36 11.52 11.32
N GLN A 192 4.29 10.40 10.65
CA GLN A 192 5.33 9.37 10.64
C GLN A 192 6.68 9.91 10.11
N PHE A 193 6.66 10.93 9.25
CA PHE A 193 7.87 11.58 8.71
C PHE A 193 8.21 12.90 9.41
N ILE A 194 7.22 13.66 9.86
CA ILE A 194 7.40 15.01 10.40
C ILE A 194 7.80 14.98 11.90
N VAL A 195 7.19 14.09 12.70
CA VAL A 195 7.45 14.03 14.15
C VAL A 195 8.91 13.69 14.49
N PRO A 196 9.58 12.72 13.83
CA PRO A 196 11.00 12.48 14.10
C PRO A 196 11.89 13.67 13.73
N GLN A 197 11.58 14.41 12.67
CA GLN A 197 12.34 15.60 12.27
C GLN A 197 12.15 16.75 13.26
N MET A 198 10.92 17.02 13.68
CA MET A 198 10.63 18.02 14.72
C MET A 198 11.31 17.70 16.07
N ILE A 199 11.27 16.43 16.50
CA ILE A 199 11.93 16.00 17.73
C ILE A 199 13.45 16.17 17.61
N ALA A 200 14.03 15.82 16.46
CA ALA A 200 15.46 16.01 16.22
C ALA A 200 15.85 17.51 16.25
N GLU A 201 15.07 18.40 15.65
CA GLU A 201 15.30 19.85 15.69
C GLU A 201 15.14 20.42 17.11
N ILE A 202 14.12 20.00 17.85
CA ILE A 202 13.92 20.42 19.25
C ILE A 202 15.09 19.97 20.13
N LEU A 203 15.56 18.74 19.98
CA LEU A 203 16.71 18.22 20.73
C LEU A 203 18.00 18.96 20.35
N ILE A 204 18.25 19.20 19.05
CA ILE A 204 19.42 19.98 18.60
C ILE A 204 19.39 21.40 19.18
N THR A 205 18.23 22.04 19.18
CA THR A 205 18.07 23.41 19.72
C THR A 205 18.24 23.44 21.24
N ALA A 206 17.69 22.46 21.96
CA ALA A 206 17.84 22.36 23.42
C ALA A 206 19.29 22.09 23.84
N PHE A 207 20.01 21.23 23.13
CA PHE A 207 21.44 20.97 23.44
C PHE A 207 22.40 22.06 22.96
N SER A 208 22.01 22.91 22.01
CA SER A 208 22.84 24.04 21.57
C SER A 208 22.69 25.27 22.45
N THR A 209 21.65 25.38 23.28
CA THR A 209 21.46 26.49 24.26
C THR A 209 22.15 26.26 25.60
N GLU A 210 22.65 25.06 25.90
CA GLU A 210 23.45 24.80 27.11
C GLU A 210 24.97 24.92 26.90
N ALA A 211 25.41 25.32 25.71
CA ALA A 211 26.84 25.43 25.37
C ALA A 211 27.38 26.87 25.36
N TYR A 212 26.72 27.83 26.09
CA TYR A 212 27.20 29.18 26.30
C TYR A 212 27.19 29.55 27.76
#